data_8988ed525f8676e3fd0b81bd24d24d2b
#
_entry.id   8988ed525f8676e3fd0b81bd24d24d2b
#
_cell.length_a   1.000
_cell.length_b   1.000
_cell.length_c   1.000
_cell.angle_alpha   90.00
_cell.angle_beta   90.00
_cell.angle_gamma   90.00
#
_symmetry.space_group_name_H-M   'P 1'
#
loop_
_entity.id
_entity.type
_entity.pdbx_description
1 polymer ?
#
loop_
_entity_poly.entity_id
_entity_poly.type
_entity_poly.pdbx_seq_one_letter_code
_entity_poly.pdbx_strand_id
1 'polypeptide(L)'
;MGLLVEGVWRDDSFDKARMQDGRFNRPTTKFRNWITPDGSPGPSGEGGFPAETGRYHLYVSLACPWAHRTIIFRHLKKLESVISMSVTSWYMGDDGWTFNTKEGSSGDTVNGAGRLSDIYLRADAKYTGRVTVPVLWDKKRRTIVSNESSEIIRMLNSAFADLTNERTDYYPPDLRSEIDAVNDLVYANVNNGVYRAGFATVQAAYDEAFRNVFSTLDNLERRLSRQRYVAGARLTEADWRLFPTLIRFDAVYYSHFKCNLRRIGDYENLSNYLRDLYQVPGVDETVSIDHIKRHYYTSQRKVNPSGIVPLGPELDFTAPHDRDRFVS
;
A
#
# COMPACT_ATOMS: atom_id res chain seq x y z
N MET A 1 2.78 -6.18 17.56
CA MET A 1 3.45 -5.21 16.65
C MET A 1 4.57 -4.53 17.40
N GLY A 2 5.64 -4.05 16.72
CA GLY A 2 6.77 -3.42 17.39
C GLY A 2 7.57 -2.52 16.45
N LEU A 3 8.74 -2.08 16.93
CA LEU A 3 9.69 -1.24 16.21
C LEU A 3 11.12 -1.60 16.64
N LEU A 4 12.08 -1.20 15.84
CA LEU A 4 13.49 -1.24 16.23
C LEU A 4 13.88 0.07 16.92
N VAL A 5 14.67 -0.03 18.00
CA VAL A 5 15.30 1.10 18.69
C VAL A 5 16.78 0.76 18.87
N GLU A 6 17.63 1.51 18.21
CA GLU A 6 19.09 1.25 18.16
C GLU A 6 19.41 -0.23 17.82
N GLY A 7 18.70 -0.77 16.83
CA GLY A 7 18.85 -2.15 16.38
C GLY A 7 18.17 -3.21 17.27
N VAL A 8 17.55 -2.84 18.37
CA VAL A 8 16.87 -3.77 19.30
C VAL A 8 15.36 -3.72 19.08
N TRP A 9 14.76 -4.91 18.88
CA TRP A 9 13.31 -5.03 18.73
C TRP A 9 12.59 -4.69 20.04
N ARG A 10 11.60 -3.80 19.97
CA ARG A 10 10.76 -3.35 21.08
C ARG A 10 9.28 -3.47 20.70
N ASP A 11 8.44 -3.67 21.69
CA ASP A 11 6.99 -3.66 21.50
C ASP A 11 6.44 -2.24 21.24
N ASP A 12 5.14 -2.16 20.90
CA ASP A 12 4.46 -0.89 20.54
C ASP A 12 4.44 0.16 21.68
N SER A 13 4.70 -0.21 22.93
CA SER A 13 4.71 0.73 24.05
C SER A 13 5.83 1.78 23.94
N PHE A 14 6.88 1.46 23.19
CA PHE A 14 7.98 2.37 22.88
C PHE A 14 7.66 3.40 21.80
N ASP A 15 6.56 3.21 21.03
CA ASP A 15 6.18 4.13 19.95
C ASP A 15 5.15 5.19 20.42
N LYS A 16 5.57 6.05 21.33
CA LYS A 16 4.72 7.13 21.88
C LYS A 16 4.30 8.15 20.80
N ALA A 17 5.08 8.34 19.75
CA ALA A 17 4.80 9.30 18.69
C ALA A 17 3.65 8.86 17.77
N ARG A 18 3.31 7.57 17.75
CA ARG A 18 2.23 7.02 16.91
C ARG A 18 0.84 7.44 17.38
N MET A 19 0.68 7.63 18.68
CA MET A 19 -0.59 8.04 19.29
C MET A 19 -0.36 9.31 20.10
N GLN A 20 -0.91 10.40 19.63
CA GLN A 20 -0.86 11.68 20.34
C GLN A 20 -2.28 12.21 20.51
N ASP A 21 -2.67 12.52 21.72
CA ASP A 21 -4.03 13.03 22.06
C ASP A 21 -5.16 12.17 21.49
N GLY A 22 -4.97 10.84 21.52
CA GLY A 22 -5.92 9.87 20.94
C GLY A 22 -5.97 9.81 19.43
N ARG A 23 -5.08 10.52 18.74
CA ARG A 23 -4.96 10.57 17.26
C ARG A 23 -3.85 9.66 16.78
N PHE A 24 -4.12 8.91 15.71
CA PHE A 24 -3.11 8.11 15.04
C PHE A 24 -2.24 8.99 14.13
N ASN A 25 -0.93 8.93 14.33
CA ASN A 25 0.09 9.57 13.51
C ASN A 25 0.92 8.50 12.77
N ARG A 26 1.17 8.72 11.49
CA ARG A 26 2.05 7.87 10.70
C ARG A 26 3.44 8.51 10.61
N PRO A 27 4.48 7.87 11.16
CA PRO A 27 5.84 8.37 11.04
C PRO A 27 6.33 8.30 9.58
N THR A 28 7.25 9.19 9.22
CA THR A 28 7.92 9.18 7.91
C THR A 28 8.88 8.00 7.80
N THR A 29 9.05 7.51 6.58
CA THR A 29 9.99 6.44 6.24
C THR A 29 11.42 6.99 6.14
N LYS A 30 12.43 6.15 6.44
CA LYS A 30 13.84 6.60 6.49
C LYS A 30 14.63 6.25 5.24
N PHE A 31 14.35 5.10 4.62
CA PHE A 31 15.03 4.69 3.39
C PHE A 31 14.35 5.35 2.19
N ARG A 32 15.05 6.30 1.54
CA ARG A 32 14.48 7.16 0.50
C ARG A 32 15.44 7.32 -0.70
N ASN A 33 16.25 6.28 -0.99
CA ASN A 33 17.04 6.23 -2.21
C ASN A 33 16.17 5.88 -3.43
N TRP A 34 16.73 6.12 -4.63
CA TRP A 34 16.00 5.93 -5.88
C TRP A 34 16.74 4.98 -6.82
N ILE A 35 15.98 4.15 -7.52
CA ILE A 35 16.46 3.47 -8.72
C ILE A 35 16.21 4.41 -9.89
N THR A 36 17.25 4.64 -10.68
CA THR A 36 17.20 5.39 -11.94
C THR A 36 17.76 4.52 -13.06
N PRO A 37 17.51 4.81 -14.35
CA PRO A 37 18.02 4.00 -15.45
C PRO A 37 19.53 3.78 -15.40
N ASP A 38 20.30 4.80 -15.06
CA ASP A 38 21.77 4.85 -15.05
C ASP A 38 22.41 4.80 -13.65
N GLY A 39 21.61 4.83 -12.58
CA GLY A 39 22.07 4.90 -11.20
C GLY A 39 22.44 6.30 -10.71
N SER A 40 22.12 7.34 -11.46
CA SER A 40 22.21 8.73 -10.98
C SER A 40 21.31 8.99 -9.77
N PRO A 41 21.60 9.99 -8.92
CA PRO A 41 20.71 10.35 -7.82
C PRO A 41 19.29 10.69 -8.31
N GLY A 42 18.28 10.24 -7.57
CA GLY A 42 16.89 10.63 -7.78
C GLY A 42 16.52 11.91 -7.01
N PRO A 43 15.21 12.18 -6.84
CA PRO A 43 14.71 13.33 -6.08
C PRO A 43 15.13 13.35 -4.60
N SER A 44 15.49 12.20 -4.05
CA SER A 44 15.97 12.05 -2.68
C SER A 44 17.03 10.94 -2.59
N GLY A 45 17.82 10.97 -1.51
CA GLY A 45 18.84 9.97 -1.21
C GLY A 45 20.08 10.06 -2.09
N GLU A 46 20.86 8.98 -2.09
CA GLU A 46 22.12 8.85 -2.79
C GLU A 46 21.95 8.05 -4.08
N GLY A 47 22.80 8.30 -5.08
CA GLY A 47 22.88 7.51 -6.31
C GLY A 47 23.49 6.12 -6.11
N GLY A 48 23.68 5.39 -7.22
CA GLY A 48 24.34 4.08 -7.25
C GLY A 48 23.35 2.90 -7.31
N PHE A 49 22.10 3.15 -7.69
CA PHE A 49 21.06 2.16 -7.87
C PHE A 49 20.54 2.14 -9.32
N PRO A 50 21.36 1.73 -10.32
CA PRO A 50 20.91 1.61 -11.70
C PRO A 50 19.86 0.51 -11.85
N ALA A 51 18.93 0.71 -12.79
CA ALA A 51 17.97 -0.32 -13.16
C ALA A 51 18.69 -1.54 -13.78
N GLU A 52 18.54 -2.70 -13.19
CA GLU A 52 19.26 -3.91 -13.59
C GLU A 52 18.40 -5.15 -13.33
N THR A 53 18.29 -6.02 -14.33
CA THR A 53 17.55 -7.28 -14.22
C THR A 53 18.13 -8.17 -13.13
N GLY A 54 17.24 -8.68 -12.25
CA GLY A 54 17.62 -9.62 -11.21
C GLY A 54 18.32 -8.99 -9.99
N ARG A 55 18.65 -7.68 -10.02
CA ARG A 55 19.34 -7.01 -8.91
C ARG A 55 18.45 -6.73 -7.70
N TYR A 56 17.21 -6.35 -7.93
CA TYR A 56 16.30 -5.91 -6.87
C TYR A 56 15.33 -6.99 -6.44
N HIS A 57 14.87 -6.84 -5.20
CA HIS A 57 13.87 -7.70 -4.60
C HIS A 57 12.86 -6.88 -3.82
N LEU A 58 11.57 -7.24 -3.93
CA LEU A 58 10.48 -6.54 -3.27
C LEU A 58 9.92 -7.41 -2.12
N TYR A 59 10.01 -6.92 -0.88
CA TYR A 59 9.33 -7.52 0.26
C TYR A 59 7.97 -6.85 0.45
N VAL A 60 6.91 -7.65 0.49
CA VAL A 60 5.52 -7.17 0.56
C VAL A 60 4.68 -7.98 1.53
N SER A 61 3.53 -7.43 1.89
CA SER A 61 2.40 -8.19 2.43
C SER A 61 1.19 -8.00 1.53
N LEU A 62 0.49 -9.06 1.17
CA LEU A 62 -0.74 -8.99 0.37
C LEU A 62 -1.88 -8.27 1.14
N ALA A 63 -1.78 -8.24 2.47
CA ALA A 63 -2.72 -7.51 3.30
C ALA A 63 -2.50 -5.98 3.29
N CYS A 64 -1.25 -5.52 3.11
CA CYS A 64 -0.88 -4.12 3.28
C CYS A 64 -1.27 -3.26 2.05
N PRO A 65 -2.09 -2.19 2.21
CA PRO A 65 -2.49 -1.36 1.07
C PRO A 65 -1.32 -0.56 0.48
N TRP A 66 -0.31 -0.25 1.28
CA TRP A 66 0.89 0.46 0.80
C TRP A 66 1.76 -0.44 -0.08
N ALA A 67 1.99 -1.69 0.36
CA ALA A 67 2.71 -2.68 -0.43
C ALA A 67 1.94 -3.08 -1.70
N HIS A 68 0.61 -3.13 -1.64
CA HIS A 68 -0.24 -3.47 -2.78
C HIS A 68 -0.01 -2.54 -3.98
N ARG A 69 0.23 -1.24 -3.76
CA ARG A 69 0.62 -0.29 -4.83
C ARG A 69 1.82 -0.79 -5.61
N THR A 70 2.83 -1.28 -4.91
CA THR A 70 4.09 -1.74 -5.52
C THR A 70 3.93 -3.08 -6.25
N ILE A 71 3.03 -3.95 -5.76
CA ILE A 71 2.68 -5.20 -6.43
C ILE A 71 1.99 -4.90 -7.76
N ILE A 72 1.01 -3.98 -7.75
CA ILE A 72 0.30 -3.54 -8.96
C ILE A 72 1.29 -2.98 -9.98
N PHE A 73 2.16 -2.04 -9.58
CA PHE A 73 3.14 -1.47 -10.52
C PHE A 73 4.15 -2.49 -11.04
N ARG A 74 4.58 -3.45 -10.21
CA ARG A 74 5.42 -4.55 -10.64
C ARG A 74 4.74 -5.35 -11.76
N HIS A 75 3.43 -5.59 -11.65
CA HIS A 75 2.62 -6.26 -12.67
C HIS A 75 2.44 -5.39 -13.92
N LEU A 76 1.86 -4.18 -13.78
CA LEU A 76 1.57 -3.28 -14.90
C LEU A 76 2.81 -2.95 -15.74
N LYS A 77 3.98 -2.94 -15.13
CA LYS A 77 5.27 -2.66 -15.80
C LYS A 77 6.00 -3.92 -16.24
N LYS A 78 5.37 -5.11 -16.13
CA LYS A 78 5.92 -6.42 -16.54
C LYS A 78 7.28 -6.71 -15.90
N LEU A 79 7.40 -6.41 -14.61
CA LEU A 79 8.65 -6.51 -13.86
C LEU A 79 8.83 -7.85 -13.12
N GLU A 80 7.97 -8.86 -13.33
CA GLU A 80 7.99 -10.12 -12.60
C GLU A 80 9.31 -10.90 -12.83
N SER A 81 9.86 -10.83 -14.02
CA SER A 81 11.15 -11.45 -14.37
C SER A 81 12.35 -10.56 -14.00
N VAL A 82 12.13 -9.26 -13.75
CA VAL A 82 13.18 -8.28 -13.48
C VAL A 82 13.41 -8.08 -11.99
N ILE A 83 12.32 -8.05 -11.20
CA ILE A 83 12.33 -7.81 -9.74
C ILE A 83 11.63 -8.99 -9.07
N SER A 84 12.40 -9.81 -8.34
CA SER A 84 11.84 -10.90 -7.53
C SER A 84 11.06 -10.36 -6.32
N MET A 85 10.16 -11.18 -5.75
CA MET A 85 9.30 -10.75 -4.65
C MET A 85 9.18 -11.84 -3.59
N SER A 86 9.15 -11.43 -2.32
CA SER A 86 8.77 -12.27 -1.17
C SER A 86 7.59 -11.67 -0.43
N VAL A 87 6.66 -12.53 -0.06
CA VAL A 87 5.44 -12.19 0.67
C VAL A 87 5.60 -12.55 2.14
N THR A 88 5.31 -11.62 3.05
CA THR A 88 5.27 -11.88 4.49
C THR A 88 4.00 -12.62 4.90
N SER A 89 4.01 -13.22 6.09
CA SER A 89 2.82 -13.83 6.72
C SER A 89 1.65 -12.83 6.77
N TRP A 90 0.41 -13.35 6.66
CA TRP A 90 -0.76 -12.52 6.93
C TRP A 90 -0.84 -12.12 8.41
N TYR A 91 -0.34 -12.94 9.33
CA TYR A 91 -0.30 -12.63 10.76
C TYR A 91 0.89 -11.73 11.11
N MET A 92 0.61 -10.64 11.81
CA MET A 92 1.62 -9.74 12.36
C MET A 92 1.48 -9.69 13.88
N GLY A 93 2.21 -10.59 14.56
CA GLY A 93 2.25 -10.72 16.01
C GLY A 93 3.33 -9.85 16.67
N ASP A 94 3.87 -10.37 17.78
CA ASP A 94 4.89 -9.67 18.56
C ASP A 94 6.23 -9.52 17.83
N ASP A 95 6.54 -10.46 16.93
CA ASP A 95 7.72 -10.41 16.06
C ASP A 95 7.56 -9.48 14.83
N GLY A 96 6.44 -8.78 14.70
CA GLY A 96 6.13 -7.97 13.52
C GLY A 96 5.84 -8.83 12.28
N TRP A 97 6.31 -8.38 11.12
CA TRP A 97 6.21 -9.13 9.88
C TRP A 97 7.20 -10.29 9.85
N THR A 98 6.70 -11.52 9.67
CA THR A 98 7.50 -12.75 9.60
C THR A 98 7.41 -13.40 8.21
N PHE A 99 8.28 -14.37 7.95
CA PHE A 99 8.24 -15.20 6.75
C PHE A 99 7.78 -16.64 7.04
N ASN A 100 6.81 -16.79 7.95
CA ASN A 100 6.23 -18.10 8.31
C ASN A 100 5.33 -18.62 7.18
N THR A 101 5.76 -19.67 6.50
CA THR A 101 5.04 -20.25 5.36
C THR A 101 3.69 -20.88 5.74
N LYS A 102 3.50 -21.28 7.00
CA LYS A 102 2.20 -21.79 7.51
C LYS A 102 1.13 -20.68 7.59
N GLU A 103 1.54 -19.44 7.48
CA GLU A 103 0.69 -18.25 7.53
C GLU A 103 0.66 -17.52 6.18
N GLY A 104 0.77 -18.26 5.07
CA GLY A 104 0.65 -17.73 3.72
C GLY A 104 1.84 -16.92 3.22
N SER A 105 2.99 -16.98 3.89
CA SER A 105 4.23 -16.39 3.38
C SER A 105 4.86 -17.25 2.29
N SER A 106 5.55 -16.60 1.35
CA SER A 106 6.41 -17.30 0.36
C SER A 106 7.76 -17.74 0.94
N GLY A 107 8.08 -17.35 2.17
CA GLY A 107 9.45 -17.38 2.70
C GLY A 107 10.30 -16.23 2.12
N ASP A 108 11.47 -16.00 2.74
CA ASP A 108 12.49 -15.10 2.19
C ASP A 108 13.51 -15.90 1.38
N THR A 109 13.39 -15.81 0.06
CA THR A 109 14.23 -16.57 -0.89
C THR A 109 15.58 -15.91 -1.17
N VAL A 110 15.81 -14.68 -0.68
CA VAL A 110 17.01 -13.89 -0.97
C VAL A 110 18.00 -13.87 0.18
N ASN A 111 17.52 -13.62 1.39
CA ASN A 111 18.36 -13.46 2.56
C ASN A 111 18.16 -14.58 3.61
N GLY A 112 17.16 -15.45 3.43
CA GLY A 112 16.83 -16.51 4.38
C GLY A 112 16.38 -15.98 5.75
N ALA A 113 15.84 -14.77 5.81
CA ALA A 113 15.42 -14.15 7.06
C ALA A 113 14.12 -14.78 7.58
N GLY A 114 14.01 -14.93 8.89
CA GLY A 114 12.76 -15.34 9.54
C GLY A 114 11.78 -14.19 9.75
N ARG A 115 12.30 -12.97 9.87
CA ARG A 115 11.56 -11.76 10.16
C ARG A 115 11.98 -10.63 9.23
N LEU A 116 11.04 -9.72 8.93
CA LEU A 116 11.36 -8.54 8.14
C LEU A 116 12.32 -7.59 8.88
N SER A 117 12.30 -7.57 10.22
CA SER A 117 13.25 -6.81 11.04
C SER A 117 14.71 -7.20 10.75
N ASP A 118 15.00 -8.46 10.41
CA ASP A 118 16.34 -8.91 10.05
C ASP A 118 16.83 -8.24 8.76
N ILE A 119 15.94 -7.93 7.81
CA ILE A 119 16.26 -7.21 6.58
C ILE A 119 16.63 -5.74 6.88
N TYR A 120 15.89 -5.10 7.81
CA TYR A 120 16.20 -3.74 8.25
C TYR A 120 17.55 -3.67 8.97
N LEU A 121 17.85 -4.65 9.83
CA LEU A 121 19.14 -4.74 10.56
C LEU A 121 20.32 -5.02 9.62
N ARG A 122 20.09 -5.74 8.52
CA ARG A 122 21.13 -5.94 7.48
C ARG A 122 21.44 -4.65 6.73
N ALA A 123 20.45 -3.77 6.55
CA ALA A 123 20.64 -2.47 5.91
C ALA A 123 21.26 -1.44 6.85
N ASP A 124 20.84 -1.44 8.12
CA ASP A 124 21.32 -0.55 9.17
C ASP A 124 21.24 -1.27 10.53
N ALA A 125 22.39 -1.70 11.05
CA ALA A 125 22.49 -2.46 12.31
C ALA A 125 21.98 -1.68 13.56
N LYS A 126 21.92 -0.33 13.47
CA LYS A 126 21.38 0.56 14.52
C LYS A 126 20.05 1.20 14.15
N TYR A 127 19.34 0.62 13.18
CA TYR A 127 18.08 1.20 12.74
C TYR A 127 17.14 1.48 13.91
N THR A 128 16.59 2.68 13.92
CA THR A 128 15.52 3.10 14.85
C THR A 128 14.30 3.52 14.04
N GLY A 129 13.20 2.81 14.20
CA GLY A 129 11.93 3.08 13.51
C GLY A 129 11.09 1.85 13.33
N ARG A 130 9.93 2.04 12.67
CA ARG A 130 9.04 0.93 12.37
C ARG A 130 9.57 0.08 11.21
N VAL A 131 9.35 -1.21 11.35
CA VAL A 131 9.62 -2.21 10.30
C VAL A 131 8.33 -2.38 9.50
N THR A 132 8.32 -1.88 8.27
CA THR A 132 7.12 -1.78 7.42
C THR A 132 7.35 -2.43 6.06
N VAL A 133 6.27 -2.77 5.37
CA VAL A 133 6.24 -3.13 3.95
C VAL A 133 5.52 -2.01 3.16
N PRO A 134 5.87 -1.77 1.87
CA PRO A 134 6.86 -2.50 1.07
C PRO A 134 8.30 -2.18 1.46
N VAL A 135 9.23 -3.05 1.07
CA VAL A 135 10.67 -2.79 1.10
C VAL A 135 11.25 -3.14 -0.26
N LEU A 136 11.90 -2.19 -0.90
CA LEU A 136 12.68 -2.39 -2.11
C LEU A 136 14.14 -2.60 -1.73
N TRP A 137 14.64 -3.83 -1.92
CA TRP A 137 15.95 -4.31 -1.49
C TRP A 137 16.92 -4.41 -2.67
N ASP A 138 18.16 -3.93 -2.50
CA ASP A 138 19.26 -4.15 -3.44
C ASP A 138 20.10 -5.36 -3.00
N LYS A 139 20.07 -6.44 -3.78
CA LYS A 139 20.81 -7.68 -3.49
C LYS A 139 22.33 -7.49 -3.62
N LYS A 140 22.80 -6.59 -4.49
CA LYS A 140 24.24 -6.32 -4.69
C LYS A 140 24.80 -5.51 -3.54
N ARG A 141 24.16 -4.39 -3.18
CA ARG A 141 24.60 -3.51 -2.09
C ARG A 141 24.17 -4.03 -0.71
N ARG A 142 23.29 -5.03 -0.65
CA ARG A 142 22.73 -5.61 0.57
C ARG A 142 22.13 -4.55 1.50
N THR A 143 21.32 -3.68 0.94
CA THR A 143 20.68 -2.57 1.64
C THR A 143 19.25 -2.33 1.13
N ILE A 144 18.47 -1.60 1.91
CA ILE A 144 17.15 -1.11 1.50
C ILE A 144 17.34 0.13 0.63
N VAL A 145 16.81 0.11 -0.60
CA VAL A 145 16.74 1.28 -1.47
C VAL A 145 15.70 2.25 -0.94
N SER A 146 14.46 1.77 -0.81
CA SER A 146 13.33 2.58 -0.32
C SER A 146 12.30 1.69 0.40
N ASN A 147 11.62 2.27 1.38
CA ASN A 147 10.42 1.70 2.01
C ASN A 147 9.22 2.68 1.95
N GLU A 148 9.26 3.62 0.99
CA GLU A 148 8.17 4.55 0.71
C GLU A 148 7.42 4.15 -0.56
N SER A 149 6.19 3.66 -0.40
CA SER A 149 5.41 3.11 -1.51
C SER A 149 5.16 4.09 -2.64
N SER A 150 4.95 5.37 -2.33
CA SER A 150 4.68 6.42 -3.33
C SER A 150 5.89 6.70 -4.22
N GLU A 151 7.10 6.53 -3.70
CA GLU A 151 8.34 6.67 -4.46
C GLU A 151 8.68 5.39 -5.21
N ILE A 152 8.50 4.23 -4.57
CA ILE A 152 8.74 2.94 -5.21
C ILE A 152 7.92 2.80 -6.50
N ILE A 153 6.62 3.16 -6.47
CA ILE A 153 5.81 3.07 -7.70
C ILE A 153 6.30 4.01 -8.81
N ARG A 154 6.83 5.18 -8.49
CA ARG A 154 7.43 6.10 -9.47
C ARG A 154 8.73 5.56 -10.04
N MET A 155 9.56 4.90 -9.21
CA MET A 155 10.74 4.16 -9.69
C MET A 155 10.34 3.03 -10.64
N LEU A 156 9.35 2.22 -10.25
CA LEU A 156 8.86 1.11 -11.09
C LEU A 156 8.22 1.61 -12.40
N ASN A 157 7.57 2.78 -12.36
CA ASN A 157 6.92 3.37 -13.53
C ASN A 157 7.91 3.72 -14.66
N SER A 158 9.12 4.18 -14.33
CA SER A 158 10.01 4.77 -15.33
C SER A 158 11.38 4.11 -15.44
N ALA A 159 12.00 3.68 -14.33
CA ALA A 159 13.41 3.31 -14.34
C ALA A 159 13.72 2.05 -15.18
N PHE A 160 12.78 1.13 -15.31
CA PHE A 160 12.97 -0.18 -15.93
C PHE A 160 12.38 -0.29 -17.36
N ALA A 161 11.94 0.82 -17.94
CA ALA A 161 11.23 0.81 -19.23
C ALA A 161 12.03 0.14 -20.37
N ASP A 162 13.35 0.31 -20.39
CA ASP A 162 14.22 -0.28 -21.40
C ASP A 162 14.44 -1.79 -21.20
N LEU A 163 14.17 -2.33 -20.01
CA LEU A 163 14.31 -3.76 -19.72
C LEU A 163 13.06 -4.57 -20.07
N THR A 164 11.87 -3.94 -20.07
CA THR A 164 10.60 -4.63 -20.29
C THR A 164 9.87 -4.19 -21.57
N ASN A 165 10.32 -3.14 -22.23
CA ASN A 165 9.61 -2.45 -23.33
C ASN A 165 8.21 -1.94 -22.94
N GLU A 166 7.89 -1.90 -21.63
CA GLU A 166 6.62 -1.35 -21.13
C GLU A 166 6.80 0.14 -20.84
N ARG A 167 6.27 0.98 -21.74
CA ARG A 167 6.49 2.44 -21.73
C ARG A 167 5.29 3.25 -21.23
N THR A 168 4.19 2.60 -20.83
CA THR A 168 3.03 3.31 -20.25
C THR A 168 3.47 4.15 -19.06
N ASP A 169 3.19 5.46 -19.12
CA ASP A 169 3.54 6.39 -18.05
C ASP A 169 2.29 6.72 -17.22
N TYR A 170 2.26 6.25 -15.98
CA TYR A 170 1.19 6.51 -15.03
C TYR A 170 1.36 7.84 -14.26
N TYR A 171 2.45 8.58 -14.51
CA TYR A 171 2.70 9.92 -13.96
C TYR A 171 3.17 10.90 -15.05
N PRO A 172 2.37 11.05 -16.13
CA PRO A 172 2.77 11.82 -17.30
C PRO A 172 2.86 13.31 -16.97
N PRO A 173 3.82 14.04 -17.58
CA PRO A 173 4.14 15.42 -17.22
C PRO A 173 2.96 16.39 -17.26
N ASP A 174 2.05 16.23 -18.22
CA ASP A 174 0.89 17.10 -18.43
C ASP A 174 -0.22 16.91 -17.38
N LEU A 175 -0.21 15.79 -16.62
CA LEU A 175 -1.19 15.52 -15.56
C LEU A 175 -0.60 15.59 -14.13
N ARG A 176 0.70 15.83 -13.96
CA ARG A 176 1.36 15.77 -12.65
C ARG A 176 0.68 16.64 -11.60
N SER A 177 0.33 17.86 -11.94
CA SER A 177 -0.32 18.78 -11.00
C SER A 177 -1.66 18.24 -10.50
N GLU A 178 -2.49 17.68 -11.40
CA GLU A 178 -3.78 17.09 -11.02
C GLU A 178 -3.59 15.78 -10.23
N ILE A 179 -2.66 14.94 -10.67
CA ILE A 179 -2.32 13.68 -9.98
C ILE A 179 -1.85 13.96 -8.54
N ASP A 180 -0.95 14.93 -8.36
CA ASP A 180 -0.42 15.26 -7.03
C ASP A 180 -1.51 15.87 -6.13
N ALA A 181 -2.38 16.75 -6.65
CA ALA A 181 -3.51 17.30 -5.91
C ALA A 181 -4.50 16.20 -5.45
N VAL A 182 -4.81 15.24 -6.33
CA VAL A 182 -5.65 14.08 -5.97
C VAL A 182 -4.94 13.19 -4.95
N ASN A 183 -3.65 12.93 -5.14
CA ASN A 183 -2.85 12.12 -4.23
C ASN A 183 -2.84 12.69 -2.82
N ASP A 184 -2.65 14.00 -2.66
CA ASP A 184 -2.64 14.67 -1.35
C ASP A 184 -3.99 14.57 -0.66
N LEU A 185 -5.08 14.85 -1.39
CA LEU A 185 -6.44 14.73 -0.88
C LEU A 185 -6.76 13.30 -0.41
N VAL A 186 -6.48 12.32 -1.27
CA VAL A 186 -6.75 10.90 -1.01
C VAL A 186 -5.85 10.36 0.10
N TYR A 187 -4.57 10.73 0.11
CA TYR A 187 -3.64 10.30 1.16
C TYR A 187 -4.08 10.77 2.54
N ALA A 188 -4.39 12.05 2.68
CA ALA A 188 -4.77 12.63 3.98
C ALA A 188 -6.09 12.08 4.50
N ASN A 189 -7.12 12.01 3.64
CA ASN A 189 -8.49 11.81 4.08
C ASN A 189 -9.00 10.38 3.89
N VAL A 190 -8.48 9.62 2.91
CA VAL A 190 -8.95 8.26 2.62
C VAL A 190 -7.90 7.23 3.04
N ASN A 191 -6.69 7.25 2.46
CA ASN A 191 -5.69 6.21 2.74
C ASN A 191 -5.24 6.21 4.21
N ASN A 192 -4.92 7.37 4.80
CA ASN A 192 -4.67 7.50 6.23
C ASN A 192 -5.94 7.70 7.04
N GLY A 193 -6.99 8.27 6.43
CA GLY A 193 -8.26 8.57 7.09
C GLY A 193 -8.90 7.35 7.73
N VAL A 194 -8.96 6.22 7.02
CA VAL A 194 -9.50 4.95 7.55
C VAL A 194 -8.69 4.44 8.76
N TYR A 195 -7.37 4.65 8.78
CA TYR A 195 -6.52 4.31 9.92
C TYR A 195 -6.68 5.29 11.08
N ARG A 196 -6.84 6.58 10.77
CA ARG A 196 -7.11 7.61 11.79
C ARG A 196 -8.44 7.36 12.48
N ALA A 197 -9.47 6.92 11.75
CA ALA A 197 -10.74 6.49 12.32
C ALA A 197 -10.58 5.19 13.13
N GLY A 198 -9.99 4.15 12.53
CA GLY A 198 -9.90 2.82 13.13
C GLY A 198 -9.04 2.73 14.39
N PHE A 199 -8.00 3.56 14.50
CA PHE A 199 -7.10 3.59 15.65
C PHE A 199 -7.34 4.75 16.61
N ALA A 200 -8.35 5.60 16.37
CA ALA A 200 -8.71 6.66 17.32
C ALA A 200 -9.05 6.07 18.69
N THR A 201 -8.57 6.70 19.75
CA THR A 201 -8.84 6.32 21.13
C THR A 201 -9.69 7.35 21.88
N VAL A 202 -10.07 8.47 21.23
CA VAL A 202 -11.01 9.47 21.73
C VAL A 202 -12.05 9.77 20.65
N GLN A 203 -13.29 10.03 21.09
CA GLN A 203 -14.44 10.22 20.20
C GLN A 203 -14.21 11.34 19.19
N ALA A 204 -13.71 12.50 19.61
CA ALA A 204 -13.50 13.64 18.73
C ALA A 204 -12.50 13.35 17.59
N ALA A 205 -11.46 12.55 17.84
CA ALA A 205 -10.50 12.13 16.82
C ALA A 205 -11.13 11.18 15.79
N TYR A 206 -11.97 10.25 16.25
CA TYR A 206 -12.74 9.38 15.39
C TYR A 206 -13.71 10.16 14.51
N ASP A 207 -14.53 11.04 15.11
CA ASP A 207 -15.53 11.85 14.43
C ASP A 207 -14.94 12.69 13.29
N GLU A 208 -13.81 13.34 13.56
CA GLU A 208 -13.10 14.14 12.57
C GLU A 208 -12.62 13.26 11.41
N ALA A 209 -11.92 12.16 11.71
CA ALA A 209 -11.40 11.25 10.69
C ALA A 209 -12.53 10.63 9.85
N PHE A 210 -13.61 10.20 10.50
CA PHE A 210 -14.80 9.63 9.86
C PHE A 210 -15.45 10.60 8.89
N ARG A 211 -15.69 11.86 9.32
CA ARG A 211 -16.28 12.90 8.44
C ARG A 211 -15.39 13.19 7.24
N ASN A 212 -14.07 13.26 7.42
CA ASN A 212 -13.11 13.50 6.34
C ASN A 212 -13.09 12.35 5.33
N VAL A 213 -13.15 11.09 5.79
CA VAL A 213 -13.26 9.92 4.90
C VAL A 213 -14.49 10.05 4.00
N PHE A 214 -15.67 10.23 4.60
CA PHE A 214 -16.92 10.20 3.83
C PHE A 214 -17.14 11.45 2.99
N SER A 215 -16.75 12.64 3.45
CA SER A 215 -16.82 13.84 2.62
C SER A 215 -15.90 13.72 1.38
N THR A 216 -14.76 13.05 1.52
CA THR A 216 -13.84 12.82 0.40
C THR A 216 -14.37 11.73 -0.54
N LEU A 217 -14.94 10.64 -0.02
CA LEU A 217 -15.60 9.63 -0.85
C LEU A 217 -16.78 10.23 -1.63
N ASP A 218 -17.60 11.08 -1.01
CA ASP A 218 -18.70 11.79 -1.67
C ASP A 218 -18.20 12.76 -2.77
N ASN A 219 -17.03 13.38 -2.57
CA ASN A 219 -16.37 14.19 -3.59
C ASN A 219 -15.90 13.34 -4.77
N LEU A 220 -15.25 12.20 -4.49
CA LEU A 220 -14.79 11.27 -5.51
C LEU A 220 -15.96 10.65 -6.29
N GLU A 221 -17.06 10.34 -5.62
CA GLU A 221 -18.30 9.85 -6.25
C GLU A 221 -18.82 10.86 -7.31
N ARG A 222 -18.93 12.15 -6.91
CA ARG A 222 -19.34 13.23 -7.85
C ARG A 222 -18.32 13.46 -8.96
N ARG A 223 -17.02 13.31 -8.69
CA ARG A 223 -15.95 13.41 -9.70
C ARG A 223 -16.09 12.30 -10.74
N LEU A 224 -16.23 11.06 -10.26
CA LEU A 224 -16.35 9.88 -11.09
C LEU A 224 -17.68 9.76 -11.85
N SER A 225 -18.70 10.54 -11.50
CA SER A 225 -19.92 10.64 -12.33
C SER A 225 -19.71 11.38 -13.64
N ARG A 226 -18.57 12.10 -13.80
CA ARG A 226 -18.27 12.97 -14.97
C ARG A 226 -17.03 12.54 -15.74
N GLN A 227 -16.19 11.67 -15.20
CA GLN A 227 -14.93 11.22 -15.80
C GLN A 227 -14.59 9.79 -15.39
N ARG A 228 -13.84 9.06 -16.23
CA ARG A 228 -13.55 7.64 -16.01
C ARG A 228 -12.67 7.42 -14.80
N TYR A 229 -11.56 8.19 -14.64
CA TYR A 229 -10.53 8.04 -13.61
C TYR A 229 -10.43 9.29 -12.74
N VAL A 230 -9.78 9.18 -11.58
CA VAL A 230 -9.74 10.28 -10.62
C VAL A 230 -8.95 11.51 -11.08
N ALA A 231 -8.01 11.34 -12.02
CA ALA A 231 -7.25 12.44 -12.63
C ALA A 231 -7.70 12.78 -14.08
N GLY A 232 -8.90 12.34 -14.52
CA GLY A 232 -9.44 12.64 -15.84
C GLY A 232 -9.76 11.42 -16.69
N ALA A 233 -9.40 11.45 -17.99
CA ALA A 233 -9.71 10.37 -18.93
C ALA A 233 -8.64 9.26 -18.93
N ARG A 234 -7.43 9.52 -18.45
CA ARG A 234 -6.31 8.56 -18.43
C ARG A 234 -6.15 7.93 -17.08
N LEU A 235 -5.87 6.61 -17.07
CA LEU A 235 -5.48 5.85 -15.89
C LEU A 235 -4.08 6.29 -15.42
N THR A 236 -3.97 6.65 -14.13
CA THR A 236 -2.76 7.23 -13.55
C THR A 236 -2.37 6.60 -12.22
N GLU A 237 -1.23 6.98 -11.65
CA GLU A 237 -0.84 6.54 -10.30
C GLU A 237 -1.85 6.96 -9.22
N ALA A 238 -2.63 8.02 -9.44
CA ALA A 238 -3.65 8.47 -8.48
C ALA A 238 -4.73 7.40 -8.28
N ASP A 239 -5.14 6.73 -9.36
CA ASP A 239 -6.08 5.62 -9.32
C ASP A 239 -5.49 4.43 -8.55
N TRP A 240 -4.24 4.07 -8.84
CA TRP A 240 -3.54 2.97 -8.18
C TRP A 240 -3.13 3.26 -6.73
N ARG A 241 -3.09 4.51 -6.32
CA ARG A 241 -2.89 4.90 -4.91
C ARG A 241 -4.19 4.84 -4.11
N LEU A 242 -5.33 5.06 -4.76
CA LEU A 242 -6.66 4.96 -4.16
C LEU A 242 -7.17 3.51 -4.09
N PHE A 243 -7.02 2.74 -5.17
CA PHE A 243 -7.53 1.38 -5.34
C PHE A 243 -7.29 0.46 -4.13
N PRO A 244 -6.08 0.35 -3.55
CA PRO A 244 -5.83 -0.53 -2.41
C PRO A 244 -6.67 -0.23 -1.18
N THR A 245 -7.10 1.02 -0.98
CA THR A 245 -8.02 1.38 0.10
C THR A 245 -9.46 1.00 -0.24
N LEU A 246 -9.91 1.26 -1.47
CA LEU A 246 -11.28 0.93 -1.88
C LEU A 246 -11.55 -0.57 -1.86
N ILE A 247 -10.61 -1.39 -2.40
CA ILE A 247 -10.77 -2.87 -2.44
C ILE A 247 -10.83 -3.51 -1.05
N ARG A 248 -10.31 -2.83 -0.02
CA ARG A 248 -10.34 -3.26 1.39
C ARG A 248 -11.52 -2.70 2.17
N PHE A 249 -12.20 -1.71 1.62
CA PHE A 249 -13.13 -0.89 2.40
C PHE A 249 -14.26 -1.72 2.98
N ASP A 250 -15.01 -2.41 2.16
CA ASP A 250 -16.20 -3.17 2.58
C ASP A 250 -15.80 -4.42 3.39
N ALA A 251 -14.67 -5.07 3.02
CA ALA A 251 -14.17 -6.26 3.71
C ALA A 251 -13.64 -5.96 5.12
N VAL A 252 -13.08 -4.77 5.34
CA VAL A 252 -12.33 -4.43 6.56
C VAL A 252 -12.74 -3.08 7.14
N TYR A 253 -12.55 -1.97 6.42
CA TYR A 253 -12.63 -0.65 7.06
C TYR A 253 -14.04 -0.29 7.50
N TYR A 254 -15.05 -0.78 6.80
CA TYR A 254 -16.45 -0.60 7.15
C TYR A 254 -16.77 -1.14 8.55
N SER A 255 -16.44 -2.40 8.83
CA SER A 255 -16.75 -3.03 10.11
C SER A 255 -15.63 -2.88 11.15
N HIS A 256 -14.38 -3.24 10.78
CA HIS A 256 -13.26 -3.31 11.69
C HIS A 256 -12.80 -1.92 12.16
N PHE A 257 -12.76 -0.94 11.27
CA PHE A 257 -12.38 0.45 11.57
C PHE A 257 -13.58 1.38 11.80
N LYS A 258 -14.79 0.83 11.79
CA LYS A 258 -16.04 1.58 12.00
C LYS A 258 -16.27 2.72 10.98
N CYS A 259 -15.72 2.59 9.76
CA CYS A 259 -16.01 3.51 8.65
C CYS A 259 -17.35 3.10 7.99
N ASN A 260 -18.45 3.16 8.73
CA ASN A 260 -19.69 2.42 8.44
C ASN A 260 -20.90 3.31 8.07
N LEU A 261 -20.66 4.50 7.51
CA LEU A 261 -21.76 5.31 6.98
C LEU A 261 -22.35 4.66 5.71
N ARG A 262 -21.49 4.26 4.78
CA ARG A 262 -21.81 3.57 3.53
C ARG A 262 -20.68 2.65 3.14
N ARG A 263 -20.97 1.53 2.46
CA ARG A 263 -19.98 0.66 1.82
C ARG A 263 -19.56 1.30 0.48
N ILE A 264 -18.43 0.89 -0.09
CA ILE A 264 -18.10 1.27 -1.47
C ILE A 264 -19.16 0.71 -2.44
N GLY A 265 -19.68 -0.48 -2.16
CA GLY A 265 -20.78 -1.08 -2.92
C GLY A 265 -22.07 -0.27 -2.95
N ASP A 266 -22.27 0.66 -2.00
CA ASP A 266 -23.46 1.52 -1.92
C ASP A 266 -23.32 2.81 -2.75
N TYR A 267 -22.14 3.09 -3.31
CA TYR A 267 -21.88 4.21 -4.22
C TYR A 267 -21.97 3.76 -5.68
N GLU A 268 -22.69 4.49 -6.49
CA GLU A 268 -22.90 4.13 -7.90
C GLU A 268 -21.59 4.20 -8.71
N ASN A 269 -20.90 5.34 -8.67
CA ASN A 269 -19.72 5.55 -9.50
C ASN A 269 -18.44 4.95 -8.90
N LEU A 270 -18.24 5.03 -7.58
CA LEU A 270 -17.09 4.42 -6.90
C LEU A 270 -17.10 2.90 -7.02
N SER A 271 -18.27 2.24 -6.94
CA SER A 271 -18.35 0.79 -7.08
C SER A 271 -18.04 0.34 -8.51
N ASN A 272 -18.55 1.06 -9.52
CA ASN A 272 -18.25 0.82 -10.93
C ASN A 272 -16.75 1.08 -11.23
N TYR A 273 -16.21 2.16 -10.70
CA TYR A 273 -14.78 2.48 -10.82
C TYR A 273 -13.87 1.43 -10.15
N LEU A 274 -14.25 0.93 -8.98
CA LEU A 274 -13.51 -0.14 -8.31
C LEU A 274 -13.48 -1.42 -9.15
N ARG A 275 -14.60 -1.78 -9.79
CA ARG A 275 -14.67 -2.93 -10.71
C ARG A 275 -13.84 -2.70 -11.98
N ASP A 276 -13.90 -1.51 -12.57
CA ASP A 276 -13.08 -1.14 -13.75
C ASP A 276 -11.58 -1.35 -13.45
N LEU A 277 -11.11 -0.85 -12.30
CA LEU A 277 -9.71 -1.02 -11.90
C LEU A 277 -9.35 -2.48 -11.58
N TYR A 278 -10.24 -3.21 -10.91
CA TYR A 278 -10.00 -4.62 -10.58
C TYR A 278 -9.90 -5.49 -11.83
N GLN A 279 -10.67 -5.16 -12.89
CA GLN A 279 -10.73 -5.89 -14.16
C GLN A 279 -9.64 -5.47 -15.16
N VAL A 280 -8.76 -4.54 -14.80
CA VAL A 280 -7.54 -4.32 -15.58
C VAL A 280 -6.72 -5.62 -15.59
N PRO A 281 -6.32 -6.15 -16.77
CA PRO A 281 -5.69 -7.46 -16.88
C PRO A 281 -4.58 -7.71 -15.88
N GLY A 282 -4.72 -8.76 -15.06
CA GLY A 282 -3.78 -9.23 -14.05
C GLY A 282 -3.78 -8.44 -12.73
N VAL A 283 -4.57 -7.37 -12.59
CA VAL A 283 -4.70 -6.64 -11.32
C VAL A 283 -5.43 -7.48 -10.27
N ASP A 284 -6.40 -8.29 -10.67
CA ASP A 284 -7.10 -9.25 -9.84
C ASP A 284 -6.15 -10.24 -9.15
N GLU A 285 -5.09 -10.68 -9.83
CA GLU A 285 -4.06 -11.57 -9.27
C GLU A 285 -3.24 -10.89 -8.15
N THR A 286 -3.27 -9.57 -8.06
CA THR A 286 -2.61 -8.81 -7.00
C THR A 286 -3.43 -8.72 -5.71
N VAL A 287 -4.71 -9.13 -5.75
CA VAL A 287 -5.67 -8.99 -4.65
C VAL A 287 -5.82 -10.31 -3.89
N SER A 288 -5.59 -10.29 -2.59
CA SER A 288 -5.86 -11.43 -1.70
C SER A 288 -6.79 -11.00 -0.56
N ILE A 289 -8.10 -11.21 -0.74
CA ILE A 289 -9.11 -10.90 0.29
C ILE A 289 -8.89 -11.76 1.55
N ASP A 290 -8.42 -13.01 1.41
CA ASP A 290 -8.10 -13.87 2.54
C ASP A 290 -6.97 -13.28 3.40
N HIS A 291 -5.83 -12.91 2.81
CA HIS A 291 -4.74 -12.25 3.54
C HIS A 291 -5.18 -10.92 4.17
N ILE A 292 -5.97 -10.13 3.45
CA ILE A 292 -6.51 -8.86 3.94
C ILE A 292 -7.34 -9.11 5.20
N LYS A 293 -8.37 -9.95 5.13
CA LYS A 293 -9.25 -10.20 6.28
C LYS A 293 -8.50 -10.83 7.45
N ARG A 294 -7.70 -11.88 7.22
CA ARG A 294 -6.91 -12.52 8.27
C ARG A 294 -6.00 -11.51 8.96
N HIS A 295 -5.24 -10.72 8.21
CA HIS A 295 -4.33 -9.75 8.80
C HIS A 295 -5.05 -8.77 9.74
N TYR A 296 -6.06 -8.05 9.24
CA TYR A 296 -6.71 -7.00 10.03
C TYR A 296 -7.40 -7.58 11.27
N TYR A 297 -8.16 -8.65 11.11
CA TYR A 297 -8.96 -9.19 12.21
C TYR A 297 -8.17 -9.99 13.23
N THR A 298 -7.04 -10.60 12.87
CA THR A 298 -6.23 -11.37 13.83
C THR A 298 -5.07 -10.61 14.42
N SER A 299 -4.44 -9.67 13.67
CA SER A 299 -3.22 -8.96 14.10
C SER A 299 -3.53 -7.70 14.90
N GLN A 300 -4.69 -7.07 14.72
CA GLN A 300 -5.04 -5.80 15.38
C GLN A 300 -5.92 -6.04 16.62
N ARG A 301 -5.38 -6.74 17.60
CA ARG A 301 -6.08 -7.18 18.81
C ARG A 301 -6.67 -6.05 19.66
N LYS A 302 -6.14 -4.84 19.58
CA LYS A 302 -6.72 -3.65 20.25
C LYS A 302 -8.05 -3.23 19.62
N VAL A 303 -8.28 -3.54 18.35
CA VAL A 303 -9.52 -3.22 17.62
C VAL A 303 -10.47 -4.43 17.62
N ASN A 304 -9.94 -5.64 17.44
CA ASN A 304 -10.68 -6.90 17.45
C ASN A 304 -10.06 -7.89 18.46
N PRO A 305 -10.39 -7.78 19.76
CA PRO A 305 -9.78 -8.61 20.82
C PRO A 305 -9.98 -10.12 20.63
N SER A 306 -11.14 -10.53 20.12
CA SER A 306 -11.48 -11.94 19.88
C SER A 306 -10.61 -12.60 18.80
N GLY A 307 -10.15 -11.81 17.80
CA GLY A 307 -9.46 -12.32 16.64
C GLY A 307 -10.33 -13.09 15.66
N ILE A 308 -11.66 -13.05 15.83
CA ILE A 308 -12.59 -13.68 14.88
C ILE A 308 -12.49 -12.97 13.55
N VAL A 309 -12.32 -13.76 12.47
CA VAL A 309 -12.34 -13.28 11.08
C VAL A 309 -13.76 -13.45 10.55
N PRO A 310 -14.46 -12.39 10.16
CA PRO A 310 -15.85 -12.50 9.69
C PRO A 310 -15.91 -13.27 8.35
N LEU A 311 -17.01 -13.99 8.11
CA LEU A 311 -17.22 -14.69 6.84
C LEU A 311 -17.54 -13.71 5.69
N GLY A 312 -18.45 -12.75 5.91
CA GLY A 312 -18.77 -11.69 4.94
C GLY A 312 -17.76 -10.54 4.89
N PRO A 313 -18.06 -9.53 4.06
CA PRO A 313 -19.17 -9.49 3.11
C PRO A 313 -18.94 -10.36 1.87
N GLU A 314 -20.01 -10.67 1.13
CA GLU A 314 -19.88 -11.17 -0.24
C GLU A 314 -19.45 -10.02 -1.14
N LEU A 315 -18.41 -10.25 -1.94
CA LEU A 315 -17.80 -9.25 -2.82
C LEU A 315 -17.67 -9.83 -4.22
N ASP A 316 -18.25 -9.14 -5.20
CA ASP A 316 -18.08 -9.49 -6.61
C ASP A 316 -17.50 -8.29 -7.38
N PHE A 317 -16.18 -8.34 -7.57
CA PHE A 317 -15.47 -7.34 -8.35
C PHE A 317 -15.41 -7.69 -9.85
N THR A 318 -15.90 -8.88 -10.24
CA THR A 318 -15.97 -9.34 -11.63
C THR A 318 -17.28 -8.93 -12.32
N ALA A 319 -18.27 -8.47 -11.54
CA ALA A 319 -19.51 -7.95 -12.08
C ALA A 319 -19.27 -6.83 -13.10
N PRO A 320 -20.09 -6.71 -14.15
CA PRO A 320 -19.94 -5.66 -15.15
C PRO A 320 -19.91 -4.25 -14.54
N HIS A 321 -19.14 -3.37 -15.18
CA HIS A 321 -19.10 -1.94 -14.87
C HIS A 321 -19.56 -1.11 -16.08
N ASP A 322 -19.87 0.17 -15.85
CA ASP A 322 -20.38 1.08 -16.88
C ASP A 322 -19.35 2.15 -17.32
N ARG A 323 -18.06 1.97 -16.91
CA ARG A 323 -17.05 3.02 -17.10
C ARG A 323 -16.70 3.28 -18.57
N ASP A 324 -17.03 2.34 -19.46
CA ASP A 324 -16.83 2.50 -20.91
C ASP A 324 -17.69 3.61 -21.50
N ARG A 325 -18.72 4.10 -20.81
CA ARG A 325 -19.50 5.27 -21.19
C ARG A 325 -18.66 6.56 -21.33
N PHE A 326 -17.45 6.59 -20.76
CA PHE A 326 -16.52 7.74 -20.83
C PHE A 326 -15.43 7.56 -21.90
N VAL A 327 -15.45 6.47 -22.66
CA VAL A 327 -14.54 6.29 -23.80
C VAL A 327 -15.17 6.99 -25.00
N SER A 328 -14.61 8.10 -25.42
CA SER A 328 -14.94 8.81 -26.66
C SER A 328 -13.98 8.44 -27.76
#